data_bd608d86e7abe277c6dc131049dcbc24
#
_entry.id   bd608d86e7abe277c6dc131049dcbc24
#
_cell.length_a   1.000
_cell.length_b   1.000
_cell.length_c   1.000
_cell.angle_alpha   90.00
_cell.angle_beta   90.00
_cell.angle_gamma   90.00
#
_symmetry.space_group_name_H-M   'P 1'
#
loop_
_entity.id
_entity.type
_entity.pdbx_description
1 polymer ?
#
loop_
_entity_poly.entity_id
_entity_poly.type
_entity_poly.pdbx_seq_one_letter_code
_entity_poly.pdbx_strand_id
1 'polypeptide(L)'
;MRVIVDSREQAPFPFRGPRYEGVTVEVGTLSVGDYSLAGLADKVAVERKELSDLVACLGRERERFERELQRGAALDAFAVVVEASWADLAAGQYRSRLNPHAA
;
A
#
# COMPACT_ATOMS: atom_id res chain seq x y z
N MET A 1 11.32 -17.10 1.11
CA MET A 1 10.08 -16.35 1.35
C MET A 1 9.39 -16.09 0.00
N ARG A 2 8.14 -16.41 -0.07
CA ARG A 2 7.35 -16.23 -1.31
C ARG A 2 6.37 -15.06 -1.10
N VAL A 3 6.59 -14.00 -1.86
CA VAL A 3 5.76 -12.79 -1.84
C VAL A 3 4.72 -12.88 -2.96
N ILE A 4 3.48 -12.58 -2.66
CA ILE A 4 2.42 -12.45 -3.66
C ILE A 4 2.23 -10.98 -3.96
N VAL A 5 2.29 -10.63 -5.25
CA VAL A 5 1.96 -9.29 -5.75
C VAL A 5 0.60 -9.37 -6.42
N ASP A 6 -0.31 -8.47 -6.04
CA ASP A 6 -1.64 -8.44 -6.65
C ASP A 6 -1.53 -8.18 -8.15
N SER A 7 -2.31 -8.93 -8.93
CA SER A 7 -2.27 -8.87 -10.39
C SER A 7 -2.62 -7.50 -10.97
N ARG A 8 -3.26 -6.63 -10.19
CA ARG A 8 -3.63 -5.27 -10.59
C ARG A 8 -2.54 -4.24 -10.33
N GLU A 9 -1.45 -4.62 -9.62
CA GLU A 9 -0.33 -3.72 -9.36
C GLU A 9 0.44 -3.45 -10.66
N GLN A 10 0.48 -2.18 -11.09
CA GLN A 10 1.06 -1.79 -12.39
C GLN A 10 2.58 -1.57 -12.33
N ALA A 11 3.10 -1.18 -11.17
CA ALA A 11 4.53 -0.91 -11.00
C ALA A 11 5.03 -1.59 -9.72
N PRO A 12 5.08 -2.93 -9.69
CA PRO A 12 5.42 -3.66 -8.48
C PRO A 12 6.85 -3.39 -8.02
N PHE A 13 7.06 -3.45 -6.71
CA PHE A 13 8.39 -3.34 -6.11
C PHE A 13 9.25 -4.52 -6.60
N PRO A 14 10.47 -4.27 -7.08
CA PRO A 14 11.25 -5.30 -7.77
C PRO A 14 11.88 -6.37 -6.87
N PHE A 15 12.03 -6.14 -5.57
CA PHE A 15 12.70 -7.07 -4.63
C PHE A 15 14.06 -7.56 -5.15
N ARG A 16 14.88 -6.64 -5.67
CA ARG A 16 16.19 -6.95 -6.26
C ARG A 16 17.31 -6.56 -5.32
N GLY A 17 18.46 -7.27 -5.47
CA GLY A 17 19.67 -7.00 -4.74
C GLY A 17 19.95 -8.02 -3.64
N PRO A 18 21.14 -7.96 -3.00
CA PRO A 18 21.55 -8.95 -2.01
C PRO A 18 20.59 -9.09 -0.82
N ARG A 19 19.91 -8.01 -0.48
CA ARG A 19 18.95 -7.97 0.62
C ARG A 19 17.74 -8.90 0.39
N TYR A 20 17.45 -9.24 -0.86
CA TYR A 20 16.25 -9.97 -1.24
C TYR A 20 16.54 -11.33 -1.89
N GLU A 21 17.74 -11.88 -1.69
CA GLU A 21 18.14 -13.16 -2.32
C GLU A 21 17.21 -14.33 -2.01
N GLY A 22 16.66 -14.37 -0.79
CA GLY A 22 15.74 -15.42 -0.38
C GLY A 22 14.28 -15.15 -0.73
N VAL A 23 13.99 -14.10 -1.51
CA VAL A 23 12.62 -13.70 -1.85
C VAL A 23 12.29 -14.11 -3.27
N THR A 24 11.20 -14.86 -3.43
CA THR A 24 10.60 -15.15 -4.73
C THR A 24 9.27 -14.42 -4.84
N VAL A 25 8.90 -13.99 -6.04
CA VAL A 25 7.71 -13.19 -6.29
C VAL A 25 6.75 -13.98 -7.17
N GLU A 26 5.50 -14.03 -6.74
CA GLU A 26 4.42 -14.64 -7.52
C GLU A 26 3.34 -13.58 -7.76
N VAL A 27 2.67 -13.64 -8.89
CA VAL A 27 1.51 -12.80 -9.19
C VAL A 27 0.25 -13.56 -8.83
N GLY A 28 -0.65 -12.91 -8.11
CA GLY A 28 -1.92 -13.52 -7.72
C GLY A 28 -2.99 -12.45 -7.52
N THR A 29 -4.19 -12.86 -7.19
CA THR A 29 -5.29 -11.95 -6.88
C THR A 29 -5.49 -11.89 -5.37
N LEU A 30 -5.33 -10.70 -4.80
CA LEU A 30 -5.53 -10.48 -3.36
C LEU A 30 -6.88 -9.79 -3.13
N SER A 31 -7.59 -10.22 -2.11
CA SER A 31 -8.82 -9.56 -1.68
C SER A 31 -8.55 -8.27 -0.91
N VAL A 32 -7.38 -8.16 -0.28
CA VAL A 32 -6.95 -7.00 0.49
C VAL A 32 -5.49 -6.71 0.18
N GLY A 33 -5.19 -5.43 -0.08
CA GLY A 33 -3.82 -4.96 -0.27
C GLY A 33 -3.21 -5.31 -1.62
N ASP A 34 -1.96 -4.91 -1.80
CA ASP A 34 -1.20 -5.10 -3.03
C ASP A 34 -0.17 -6.21 -2.92
N TYR A 35 0.26 -6.53 -1.72
CA TYR A 35 1.29 -7.53 -1.43
C TYR A 35 0.87 -8.39 -0.25
N SER A 36 1.25 -9.65 -0.30
CA SER A 36 1.07 -10.59 0.81
C SER A 36 2.14 -11.67 0.76
N LEU A 37 2.03 -12.65 1.63
CA LEU A 37 2.90 -13.82 1.64
C LEU A 37 2.12 -15.05 1.20
N ALA A 38 2.75 -15.94 0.44
CA ALA A 38 2.13 -17.18 -0.01
C ALA A 38 1.68 -18.01 1.19
N GLY A 39 0.43 -18.44 1.17
CA GLY A 39 -0.18 -19.20 2.27
C GLY A 39 -0.72 -18.35 3.42
N LEU A 40 -0.50 -17.03 3.40
CA LEU A 40 -0.92 -16.10 4.45
C LEU A 40 -1.75 -14.93 3.91
N ALA A 41 -2.31 -15.06 2.71
CA ALA A 41 -3.05 -13.97 2.06
C ALA A 41 -4.30 -13.53 2.84
N ASP A 42 -4.84 -14.40 3.68
CA ASP A 42 -5.96 -14.11 4.56
C ASP A 42 -5.53 -13.58 5.94
N LYS A 43 -4.23 -13.45 6.19
CA LYS A 43 -3.69 -13.05 7.49
C LYS A 43 -2.83 -11.81 7.46
N VAL A 44 -2.08 -11.59 6.38
CA VAL A 44 -1.18 -10.44 6.27
C VAL A 44 -1.31 -9.79 4.90
N ALA A 45 -1.23 -8.47 4.86
CA ALA A 45 -1.22 -7.74 3.60
C ALA A 45 -0.55 -6.37 3.77
N VAL A 46 -0.04 -5.84 2.66
CA VAL A 46 0.54 -4.50 2.58
C VAL A 46 -0.14 -3.76 1.44
N GLU A 47 -0.62 -2.58 1.72
CA GLU A 47 -1.16 -1.64 0.74
C GLU A 47 -0.09 -0.60 0.42
N ARG A 48 0.22 -0.41 -0.85
CA ARG A 48 1.20 0.56 -1.31
C ARG A 48 0.48 1.78 -1.87
N LYS A 49 0.85 2.98 -1.41
CA LYS A 49 0.23 4.23 -1.85
C LYS A 49 1.29 5.22 -2.32
N GLU A 50 1.05 5.83 -3.47
CA GLU A 50 1.78 7.02 -3.85
C GLU A 50 1.20 8.24 -3.11
N LEU A 51 1.97 9.32 -3.02
CA LEU A 51 1.56 10.51 -2.26
C LEU A 51 0.23 11.09 -2.78
N SER A 52 0.08 11.21 -4.09
CA SER A 52 -1.16 11.72 -4.69
C SER A 52 -2.37 10.86 -4.35
N ASP A 53 -2.19 9.54 -4.34
CA ASP A 53 -3.25 8.60 -4.00
C ASP A 53 -3.62 8.69 -2.53
N LEU A 54 -2.63 8.85 -1.65
CA LEU A 54 -2.88 9.04 -0.23
C LEU A 54 -3.69 10.32 0.02
N VAL A 55 -3.32 11.42 -0.62
CA VAL A 55 -4.03 12.69 -0.46
C VAL A 55 -5.48 12.56 -0.95
N ALA A 56 -5.71 11.87 -2.07
CA ALA A 56 -7.07 11.60 -2.55
C ALA A 56 -7.85 10.75 -1.54
N CYS A 57 -7.21 9.76 -0.91
CA CYS A 57 -7.83 8.90 0.09
C CYS A 57 -8.19 9.65 1.38
N LEU A 58 -7.44 10.68 1.73
CA LEU A 58 -7.72 11.52 2.90
C LEU A 58 -8.76 12.61 2.59
N GLY A 59 -9.02 12.87 1.31
CA GLY A 59 -9.99 13.85 0.85
C GLY A 59 -11.23 13.20 0.21
N ARG A 60 -11.35 13.33 -1.11
CA ARG A 60 -12.55 12.94 -1.86
C ARG A 60 -12.88 11.44 -1.86
N GLU A 61 -11.90 10.58 -1.64
CA GLU A 61 -12.08 9.13 -1.63
C GLU A 61 -12.00 8.53 -0.22
N ARG A 62 -12.26 9.34 0.79
CA ARG A 62 -12.10 8.95 2.18
C ARG A 62 -12.92 7.73 2.58
N GLU A 63 -14.20 7.69 2.18
CA GLU A 63 -15.09 6.58 2.54
C GLU A 63 -14.59 5.25 1.96
N ARG A 64 -14.11 5.26 0.72
CA ARG A 64 -13.55 4.08 0.08
C ARG A 64 -12.30 3.61 0.81
N PHE A 65 -11.42 4.52 1.18
CA PHE A 65 -10.20 4.20 1.91
C PHE A 65 -10.51 3.66 3.31
N GLU A 66 -11.47 4.23 4.01
CA GLU A 66 -11.91 3.72 5.31
C GLU A 66 -12.40 2.27 5.21
N ARG A 67 -13.13 1.92 4.15
CA ARG A 67 -13.56 0.54 3.92
C ARG A 67 -12.37 -0.39 3.67
N GLU A 68 -11.36 0.07 2.93
CA GLU A 68 -10.11 -0.70 2.73
C GLU A 68 -9.40 -0.95 4.06
N LEU A 69 -9.30 0.07 4.91
CA LEU A 69 -8.69 -0.06 6.23
C LEU A 69 -9.46 -1.02 7.13
N GLN A 70 -10.79 -1.01 7.06
CA GLN A 70 -11.62 -1.94 7.81
C GLN A 70 -11.40 -3.39 7.37
N ARG A 71 -11.28 -3.62 6.06
CA ARG A 71 -10.94 -4.96 5.56
C ARG A 71 -9.54 -5.39 6.00
N GLY A 72 -8.58 -4.46 5.97
CA GLY A 72 -7.22 -4.72 6.46
C GLY A 72 -7.19 -5.03 7.96
N ALA A 73 -8.01 -4.34 8.74
CA ALA A 73 -8.08 -4.55 10.19
C ALA A 73 -8.60 -5.95 10.57
N ALA A 74 -9.28 -6.64 9.66
CA ALA A 74 -9.70 -8.01 9.88
C ALA A 74 -8.56 -9.02 9.74
N LEU A 75 -7.42 -8.61 9.20
CA LEU A 75 -6.23 -9.44 9.09
C LEU A 75 -5.41 -9.40 10.39
N ASP A 76 -4.51 -10.37 10.58
CA ASP A 76 -3.60 -10.38 11.73
C ASP A 76 -2.59 -9.24 11.65
N ALA A 77 -2.16 -8.88 10.43
CA ALA A 77 -1.26 -7.75 10.20
C ALA A 77 -1.61 -7.06 8.86
N PHE A 78 -1.69 -5.75 8.91
CA PHE A 78 -1.93 -4.94 7.73
C PHE A 78 -1.12 -3.64 7.84
N ALA A 79 -0.46 -3.25 6.76
CA ALA A 79 0.32 -2.03 6.70
C ALA A 79 0.00 -1.25 5.44
N VAL A 80 -0.01 0.08 5.56
CA VAL A 80 -0.07 0.99 4.42
C VAL A 80 1.32 1.63 4.29
N VAL A 81 1.95 1.41 3.15
CA VAL A 81 3.27 1.98 2.85
C VAL A 81 3.09 3.14 1.88
N VAL A 82 3.50 4.33 2.30
CA VAL A 82 3.42 5.54 1.49
C VAL A 82 4.80 5.83 0.89
N GLU A 83 4.86 5.94 -0.42
CA GLU A 83 6.10 6.22 -1.14
C GLU A 83 6.34 7.72 -1.27
N ALA A 84 6.55 8.36 -0.13
CA ALA A 84 6.88 9.77 -0.08
C ALA A 84 7.57 10.06 1.24
N SER A 85 8.44 11.09 1.25
CA SER A 85 9.00 11.56 2.50
C SER A 85 7.96 12.38 3.27
N TRP A 86 8.12 12.44 4.57
CA TRP A 86 7.30 13.33 5.41
C TRP A 86 7.45 14.80 4.99
N ALA A 87 8.65 15.17 4.53
CA ALA A 87 8.91 16.52 4.03
C ALA A 87 8.08 16.84 2.77
N ASP A 88 7.91 15.88 1.86
CA ASP A 88 7.09 16.05 0.67
C ASP A 88 5.63 16.31 1.03
N LEU A 89 5.11 15.57 2.00
CA LEU A 89 3.75 15.74 2.48
C LEU A 89 3.57 17.10 3.13
N ALA A 90 4.48 17.50 4.02
CA ALA A 90 4.45 18.78 4.72
C ALA A 90 4.62 19.98 3.79
N ALA A 91 5.41 19.81 2.72
CA ALA A 91 5.63 20.86 1.71
C ALA A 91 4.44 21.03 0.76
N GLY A 92 3.47 20.13 0.79
CA GLY A 92 2.30 20.20 -0.08
C GLY A 92 2.60 19.92 -1.54
N GLN A 93 3.55 19.04 -1.83
CA GLN A 93 3.93 18.66 -3.21
C GLN A 93 2.94 17.67 -3.81
N TYR A 94 1.67 18.02 -3.76
CA TYR A 94 0.58 17.23 -4.31
C TYR A 94 -0.52 18.16 -4.81
N ARG A 95 -1.28 17.70 -5.78
CA ARG A 95 -2.40 18.46 -6.35
C ARG A 95 -3.70 18.09 -5.64
N SER A 96 -4.04 18.83 -4.59
CA SER A 96 -5.27 18.64 -3.85
C SER A 96 -5.62 19.92 -3.10
N ARG A 97 -6.88 20.05 -2.72
CA ARG A 97 -7.36 21.11 -1.85
C ARG A 97 -7.20 20.80 -0.36
N LEU A 98 -6.63 19.64 -0.06
CA LEU A 98 -6.39 19.23 1.31
C LEU A 98 -5.28 20.07 1.92
N ASN A 99 -5.50 20.60 3.12
CA ASN A 99 -4.48 21.32 3.86
C ASN A 99 -3.43 20.32 4.35
N PRO A 100 -2.11 20.55 4.08
CA PRO A 100 -1.06 19.65 4.52
C PRO A 100 -1.05 19.39 6.03
N HIS A 101 -1.43 20.38 6.84
CA HIS A 101 -1.47 20.25 8.29
C HIS A 101 -2.71 19.51 8.80
N ALA A 102 -3.71 19.29 7.95
CA ALA A 102 -4.89 18.50 8.28
C ALA A 102 -4.71 17.01 7.95
N ALA A 103 -3.73 16.70 7.13
CA ALA A 103 -3.39 15.33 6.79
C ALA A 103 -2.46 14.71 7.82
#